data_8eebc7ce5d8e6c56aaf0e358881c7914
#
_entry.id   8eebc7ce5d8e6c56aaf0e358881c7914
#
_cell.length_a   1.000
_cell.length_b   1.000
_cell.length_c   1.000
_cell.angle_alpha   90.00
_cell.angle_beta   90.00
_cell.angle_gamma   90.00
#
_symmetry.space_group_name_H-M   'P 1'
#
loop_
_entity.id
_entity.type
_entity.pdbx_description
1 polymer ?
#
loop_
_entity_poly.entity_id
_entity_poly.type
_entity_poly.pdbx_seq_one_letter_code
_entity_poly.pdbx_strand_id
1 'polypeptide(L)'
;MSLSIRITDVHGREILDSRGNPTVEVEVTAQTEPTGRKTVGRESVPSGASTGRFEAIELRDGEERFFGLGVSRVVDHINKRIRQELVGMNVLDQVKIDRKLVELDGTDNKGNLGANALLGVSLACARCASNALDMPLYRYLGGMNAKKWPMPMMNVINGGAHAKNNLDFQEFMIVPVGAASFPDALRMGAEIYHYLRLILHEEGRLTAVGDEGGFAPEFSNAKEVFACLQRAVEKAGYQMGSDIAFAMDAAASELYNSEDGMYHFPGESRANQSVEQNLARPDTEGNGEVIRSAQEMISLYEELALEYPLISIEDGLDEDDWDGWQELTNRLNEKMMLVGDDLFVTNVKRIRCGIDLHVANSVLIKVNQIGTLTEAMDAIELAQKNGYKAVISHRSGETEDAFIADLAVAVNAGWIKTGAPCRGERTAKYNQLLRLSEGLDA
;
A
#
# COMPACT_ATOMS: atom_id res chain seq x y z
N MET A 1 35.63 5.90 -22.45
CA MET A 1 35.69 5.60 -20.99
C MET A 1 34.26 5.31 -20.55
N SER A 2 34.03 4.20 -19.86
CA SER A 2 32.71 3.94 -19.27
C SER A 2 32.49 4.93 -18.12
N LEU A 3 31.31 5.51 -18.03
CA LEU A 3 30.91 6.35 -16.90
C LEU A 3 30.98 5.51 -15.60
N SER A 4 31.79 5.95 -14.65
CA SER A 4 31.93 5.30 -13.34
C SER A 4 31.53 6.29 -12.25
N ILE A 5 30.50 5.92 -11.50
CA ILE A 5 29.96 6.71 -10.38
C ILE A 5 30.04 5.83 -9.14
N ARG A 6 31.10 6.02 -8.33
CA ARG A 6 31.41 5.12 -7.23
C ARG A 6 30.78 5.57 -5.93
N ILE A 7 30.16 4.64 -5.22
CA ILE A 7 29.68 4.85 -3.85
C ILE A 7 30.89 5.17 -2.97
N THR A 8 30.86 6.32 -2.30
CA THR A 8 31.90 6.76 -1.37
C THR A 8 31.47 6.67 0.09
N ASP A 9 30.15 6.70 0.33
CA ASP A 9 29.60 6.55 1.67
C ASP A 9 28.16 6.01 1.63
N VAL A 10 27.77 5.30 2.72
CA VAL A 10 26.41 4.85 3.01
C VAL A 10 26.14 5.20 4.47
N HIS A 11 25.12 5.98 4.73
CA HIS A 11 24.79 6.46 6.07
C HIS A 11 23.31 6.25 6.38
N GLY A 12 23.01 5.44 7.38
CA GLY A 12 21.67 5.24 7.92
C GLY A 12 21.45 6.06 9.19
N ARG A 13 20.23 6.56 9.35
CA ARG A 13 19.77 7.20 10.60
C ARG A 13 18.36 6.74 10.97
N GLU A 14 18.06 6.84 12.25
CA GLU A 14 16.69 6.67 12.75
C GLU A 14 15.93 7.98 12.57
N ILE A 15 14.72 7.88 12.01
CA ILE A 15 13.73 8.96 11.90
C ILE A 15 12.40 8.48 12.46
N LEU A 16 11.37 9.33 12.50
CA LEU A 16 10.03 8.95 12.93
C LEU A 16 9.11 8.82 11.71
N ASP A 17 8.25 7.80 11.72
CA ASP A 17 7.14 7.65 10.80
C ASP A 17 5.94 8.52 11.19
N SER A 18 4.86 8.49 10.40
CA SER A 18 3.62 9.25 10.60
C SER A 18 2.85 8.88 11.87
N ARG A 19 3.19 7.75 12.49
CA ARG A 19 2.63 7.29 13.78
C ARG A 19 3.51 7.65 14.97
N GLY A 20 4.68 8.29 14.74
CA GLY A 20 5.68 8.58 15.76
C GLY A 20 6.54 7.38 16.14
N ASN A 21 6.50 6.30 15.37
CA ASN A 21 7.38 5.15 15.56
C ASN A 21 8.70 5.34 14.81
N PRO A 22 9.81 4.82 15.32
CA PRO A 22 11.08 4.86 14.61
C PRO A 22 11.03 4.09 13.30
N THR A 23 11.68 4.64 12.30
CA THR A 23 11.99 3.97 11.02
C THR A 23 13.37 4.43 10.53
N VAL A 24 13.77 3.97 9.35
CA VAL A 24 15.10 4.16 8.80
C VAL A 24 15.07 5.12 7.63
N GLU A 25 16.00 6.07 7.63
CA GLU A 25 16.37 6.88 6.47
C GLU A 25 17.81 6.57 6.10
N VAL A 26 18.09 6.43 4.81
CA VAL A 26 19.44 6.14 4.28
C VAL A 26 19.88 7.21 3.31
N GLU A 27 21.12 7.65 3.45
CA GLU A 27 21.83 8.48 2.47
C GLU A 27 22.96 7.68 1.83
N VAL A 28 23.00 7.67 0.49
CA VAL A 28 24.10 7.13 -0.29
C VAL A 28 24.80 8.28 -0.98
N THR A 29 26.09 8.43 -0.75
CA THR A 29 26.95 9.40 -1.44
C THR A 29 27.79 8.67 -2.51
N ALA A 30 27.78 9.18 -3.72
CA ALA A 30 28.62 8.69 -4.80
C ALA A 30 29.44 9.81 -5.45
N GLN A 31 30.55 9.44 -6.10
CA GLN A 31 31.43 10.37 -6.79
C GLN A 31 31.62 9.96 -8.25
N THR A 32 31.38 10.90 -9.15
CA THR A 32 31.56 10.70 -10.60
C THR A 32 33.05 10.86 -10.99
N GLU A 33 33.61 9.85 -11.64
CA GLU A 33 34.96 9.89 -12.16
C GLU A 33 34.94 10.30 -13.65
N PRO A 34 35.89 11.15 -14.13
CA PRO A 34 37.01 11.76 -13.38
C PRO A 34 36.70 13.15 -12.79
N THR A 35 35.45 13.64 -12.86
CA THR A 35 35.09 15.00 -12.49
C THR A 35 35.17 15.28 -10.98
N GLY A 36 35.10 14.24 -10.16
CA GLY A 36 35.05 14.38 -8.70
C GLY A 36 33.70 14.90 -8.15
N ARG A 37 32.67 15.09 -9.01
CA ARG A 37 31.32 15.56 -8.58
C ARG A 37 30.72 14.57 -7.58
N LYS A 38 30.38 15.06 -6.40
CA LYS A 38 29.66 14.30 -5.38
C LYS A 38 28.17 14.46 -5.58
N THR A 39 27.45 13.36 -5.44
CA THR A 39 25.99 13.30 -5.51
C THR A 39 25.47 12.47 -4.34
N VAL A 40 24.33 12.86 -3.81
CA VAL A 40 23.66 12.18 -2.71
C VAL A 40 22.28 11.71 -3.17
N GLY A 41 21.91 10.48 -2.79
CA GLY A 41 20.55 9.97 -2.82
C GLY A 41 20.09 9.67 -1.41
N ARG A 42 18.86 10.02 -1.07
CA ARG A 42 18.28 9.83 0.26
C ARG A 42 16.86 9.31 0.12
N GLU A 43 16.53 8.26 0.86
CA GLU A 43 15.19 7.67 0.88
C GLU A 43 14.88 7.11 2.28
N SER A 44 13.61 7.04 2.60
CA SER A 44 13.11 6.56 3.89
C SER A 44 12.25 5.31 3.70
N VAL A 45 12.22 4.46 4.70
CA VAL A 45 11.51 3.18 4.65
C VAL A 45 10.18 3.27 5.39
N PRO A 46 9.04 2.93 4.75
CA PRO A 46 7.75 2.87 5.43
C PRO A 46 7.61 1.61 6.30
N SER A 47 6.62 1.60 7.20
CA SER A 47 6.35 0.51 8.14
C SER A 47 4.87 0.13 8.18
N GLY A 48 4.53 -1.17 8.19
CA GLY A 48 3.16 -1.64 8.28
C GLY A 48 2.57 -1.58 9.69
N ALA A 49 1.22 -1.55 9.80
CA ALA A 49 0.48 -1.84 11.04
C ALA A 49 0.08 -3.31 11.08
N SER A 50 -0.59 -3.80 10.04
CA SER A 50 -0.79 -5.21 9.74
C SER A 50 0.36 -5.71 8.86
N THR A 51 0.79 -6.94 9.04
CA THR A 51 1.86 -7.56 8.23
C THR A 51 1.45 -8.98 7.88
N GLY A 52 1.45 -9.30 6.58
CA GLY A 52 1.26 -10.66 6.09
C GLY A 52 2.35 -11.61 6.62
N ARG A 53 1.99 -12.85 6.91
CA ARG A 53 2.91 -13.85 7.50
C ARG A 53 4.17 -14.12 6.67
N PHE A 54 4.12 -13.83 5.38
CA PHE A 54 5.19 -14.10 4.42
C PHE A 54 6.00 -12.86 4.02
N GLU A 55 5.76 -11.71 4.67
CA GLU A 55 6.56 -10.52 4.45
C GLU A 55 8.02 -10.72 4.89
N ALA A 56 8.94 -10.01 4.23
CA ALA A 56 10.31 -9.90 4.70
C ALA A 56 10.35 -9.15 6.06
N ILE A 57 11.29 -9.55 6.92
CA ILE A 57 11.33 -9.09 8.31
C ILE A 57 11.76 -7.63 8.40
N GLU A 58 10.87 -6.79 8.91
CA GLU A 58 11.20 -5.48 9.43
C GLU A 58 11.89 -5.64 10.79
N LEU A 59 13.21 -5.48 10.81
CA LEU A 59 13.99 -5.71 12.03
C LEU A 59 13.77 -4.56 13.03
N ARG A 60 13.46 -4.92 14.28
CA ARG A 60 13.27 -4.03 15.42
C ARG A 60 14.23 -4.39 16.53
N ASP A 61 14.54 -3.42 17.42
CA ASP A 61 15.50 -3.63 18.50
C ASP A 61 14.99 -4.61 19.58
N GLY A 62 13.67 -4.58 19.87
CA GLY A 62 13.05 -5.43 20.88
C GLY A 62 13.37 -5.03 22.33
N GLU A 63 14.05 -3.89 22.54
CA GLU A 63 14.45 -3.35 23.85
C GLU A 63 13.42 -2.30 24.34
N GLU A 64 13.55 -1.79 25.56
CA GLU A 64 12.61 -0.82 26.16
C GLU A 64 12.48 0.49 25.35
N ARG A 65 13.55 0.87 24.66
CA ARG A 65 13.56 2.08 23.84
C ARG A 65 12.49 2.02 22.75
N PHE A 66 11.64 3.07 22.67
CA PHE A 66 10.47 3.11 21.79
C PHE A 66 9.55 1.87 21.93
N PHE A 67 9.38 1.36 23.13
CA PHE A 67 8.53 0.19 23.40
C PHE A 67 8.89 -1.06 22.57
N GLY A 68 10.18 -1.24 22.28
CA GLY A 68 10.68 -2.33 21.44
C GLY A 68 10.77 -2.02 19.94
N LEU A 69 10.20 -0.90 19.49
CA LEU A 69 10.12 -0.53 18.07
C LEU A 69 11.35 0.21 17.54
N GLY A 70 12.40 0.42 18.35
CA GLY A 70 13.67 1.05 17.94
C GLY A 70 14.30 0.36 16.73
N VAL A 71 15.12 1.10 15.95
CA VAL A 71 15.84 0.60 14.77
C VAL A 71 17.35 0.84 14.82
N SER A 72 17.90 1.00 16.03
CA SER A 72 19.33 1.27 16.21
C SER A 72 20.22 0.14 15.69
N ARG A 73 19.80 -1.14 15.82
CA ARG A 73 20.51 -2.29 15.24
C ARG A 73 20.55 -2.22 13.72
N VAL A 74 19.45 -1.84 13.10
CA VAL A 74 19.34 -1.64 11.65
C VAL A 74 20.27 -0.53 11.18
N VAL A 75 20.26 0.61 11.87
CA VAL A 75 21.19 1.73 11.62
C VAL A 75 22.65 1.27 11.74
N ASP A 76 22.98 0.47 12.76
CA ASP A 76 24.31 -0.12 12.92
C ASP A 76 24.68 -1.07 11.76
N HIS A 77 23.76 -1.90 11.28
CA HIS A 77 23.99 -2.77 10.14
C HIS A 77 24.31 -1.96 8.87
N ILE A 78 23.57 -0.88 8.61
CA ILE A 78 23.79 0.01 7.48
C ILE A 78 25.17 0.68 7.59
N ASN A 79 25.44 1.33 8.74
CA ASN A 79 26.63 2.17 8.92
C ASN A 79 27.94 1.39 9.02
N LYS A 80 27.88 0.12 9.37
CA LYS A 80 29.07 -0.72 9.54
C LYS A 80 29.16 -1.76 8.42
N ARG A 81 28.29 -2.77 8.46
CA ARG A 81 28.40 -3.96 7.62
C ARG A 81 28.06 -3.69 6.14
N ILE A 82 26.91 -3.06 5.87
CA ILE A 82 26.48 -2.76 4.49
C ILE A 82 27.40 -1.72 3.85
N ARG A 83 27.70 -0.64 4.57
CA ARG A 83 28.62 0.41 4.10
C ARG A 83 29.97 -0.17 3.65
N GLN A 84 30.56 -1.05 4.45
CA GLN A 84 31.88 -1.67 4.13
C GLN A 84 31.84 -2.43 2.80
N GLU A 85 30.76 -3.11 2.49
CA GLU A 85 30.62 -3.94 1.31
C GLU A 85 30.26 -3.15 0.04
N LEU A 86 29.56 -2.00 0.18
CA LEU A 86 29.10 -1.22 -0.96
C LEU A 86 30.03 -0.09 -1.39
N VAL A 87 30.87 0.43 -0.49
CA VAL A 87 31.85 1.49 -0.84
C VAL A 87 32.78 0.98 -1.94
N GLY A 88 32.89 1.76 -3.01
CA GLY A 88 33.64 1.43 -4.22
C GLY A 88 32.84 0.76 -5.33
N MET A 89 31.62 0.27 -5.07
CA MET A 89 30.71 -0.20 -6.12
C MET A 89 30.23 0.94 -6.99
N ASN A 90 29.87 0.65 -8.24
CA ASN A 90 29.25 1.63 -9.12
C ASN A 90 27.75 1.74 -8.79
N VAL A 91 27.27 2.94 -8.41
CA VAL A 91 25.89 3.18 -8.00
C VAL A 91 24.88 2.93 -9.13
N LEU A 92 25.33 2.89 -10.39
CA LEU A 92 24.48 2.57 -11.55
C LEU A 92 24.16 1.07 -11.66
N ASP A 93 24.87 0.20 -10.94
CA ASP A 93 24.74 -1.26 -11.02
C ASP A 93 23.69 -1.77 -9.99
N GLN A 94 22.45 -1.22 -10.02
CA GLN A 94 21.39 -1.50 -9.04
C GLN A 94 21.23 -3.00 -8.75
N VAL A 95 21.11 -3.83 -9.79
CA VAL A 95 20.90 -5.29 -9.64
C VAL A 95 22.06 -5.95 -8.90
N LYS A 96 23.32 -5.50 -9.12
CA LYS A 96 24.46 -6.05 -8.40
C LYS A 96 24.48 -5.59 -6.93
N ILE A 97 24.08 -4.33 -6.68
CA ILE A 97 23.97 -3.81 -5.32
C ILE A 97 22.94 -4.62 -4.54
N ASP A 98 21.73 -4.78 -5.09
CA ASP A 98 20.63 -5.48 -4.43
C ASP A 98 20.96 -6.97 -4.21
N ARG A 99 21.55 -7.65 -5.18
CA ARG A 99 22.05 -9.02 -5.00
C ARG A 99 23.08 -9.10 -3.89
N LYS A 100 24.02 -8.15 -3.83
CA LYS A 100 25.03 -8.09 -2.75
C LYS A 100 24.38 -7.90 -1.38
N LEU A 101 23.32 -7.09 -1.28
CA LEU A 101 22.56 -6.88 -0.05
C LEU A 101 21.87 -8.19 0.40
N VAL A 102 21.20 -8.89 -0.53
CA VAL A 102 20.54 -10.17 -0.26
C VAL A 102 21.54 -11.25 0.15
N GLU A 103 22.68 -11.35 -0.56
CA GLU A 103 23.78 -12.28 -0.21
C GLU A 103 24.39 -11.99 1.17
N LEU A 104 24.50 -10.71 1.52
CA LEU A 104 25.02 -10.27 2.82
C LEU A 104 24.08 -10.61 3.98
N ASP A 105 22.77 -10.54 3.78
CA ASP A 105 21.78 -10.99 4.75
C ASP A 105 21.79 -12.52 4.87
N GLY A 106 21.72 -13.22 3.76
CA GLY A 106 21.85 -14.68 3.66
C GLY A 106 20.65 -15.47 4.15
N THR A 107 19.50 -14.83 4.42
CA THR A 107 18.23 -15.48 4.79
C THR A 107 17.15 -15.21 3.76
N ASP A 108 16.18 -16.13 3.63
CA ASP A 108 15.08 -15.98 2.67
C ASP A 108 14.18 -14.76 2.98
N ASN A 109 14.03 -14.43 4.26
CA ASN A 109 13.13 -13.38 4.75
C ASN A 109 13.87 -12.12 5.24
N LYS A 110 15.15 -11.93 4.92
CA LYS A 110 15.99 -10.78 5.31
C LYS A 110 16.10 -10.58 6.83
N GLY A 111 16.03 -11.67 7.60
CA GLY A 111 15.96 -11.62 9.07
C GLY A 111 17.26 -11.25 9.77
N ASN A 112 18.43 -11.35 9.11
CA ASN A 112 19.72 -11.05 9.73
C ASN A 112 20.05 -9.55 9.76
N LEU A 113 19.85 -8.84 8.65
CA LEU A 113 20.12 -7.40 8.53
C LEU A 113 18.85 -6.57 8.68
N GLY A 114 17.70 -7.12 8.31
CA GLY A 114 16.41 -6.49 8.23
C GLY A 114 16.07 -6.01 6.81
N ALA A 115 14.85 -6.32 6.35
CA ALA A 115 14.36 -5.83 5.06
C ALA A 115 14.37 -4.30 5.00
N ASN A 116 14.13 -3.63 6.12
CA ASN A 116 14.20 -2.17 6.24
C ASN A 116 15.62 -1.61 6.03
N ALA A 117 16.68 -2.33 6.45
CA ALA A 117 18.05 -1.94 6.13
C ALA A 117 18.34 -2.07 4.64
N LEU A 118 17.98 -3.21 4.08
CA LEU A 118 18.25 -3.51 2.65
C LEU A 118 17.50 -2.55 1.75
N LEU A 119 16.20 -2.35 2.02
CA LEU A 119 15.36 -1.47 1.22
C LEU A 119 15.85 -0.02 1.24
N GLY A 120 16.11 0.53 2.44
CA GLY A 120 16.59 1.92 2.56
C GLY A 120 17.84 2.17 1.71
N VAL A 121 18.79 1.23 1.75
CA VAL A 121 20.02 1.32 0.95
C VAL A 121 19.74 1.16 -0.54
N SER A 122 18.91 0.20 -0.92
CA SER A 122 18.54 -0.07 -2.31
C SER A 122 17.88 1.15 -2.96
N LEU A 123 16.88 1.75 -2.30
CA LEU A 123 16.17 2.94 -2.79
C LEU A 123 17.10 4.17 -2.85
N ALA A 124 17.91 4.39 -1.82
CA ALA A 124 18.87 5.50 -1.78
C ALA A 124 19.92 5.38 -2.88
N CYS A 125 20.36 4.17 -3.25
CA CYS A 125 21.24 3.94 -4.39
C CYS A 125 20.58 4.35 -5.71
N ALA A 126 19.32 3.94 -5.95
CA ALA A 126 18.56 4.32 -7.15
C ALA A 126 18.39 5.86 -7.24
N ARG A 127 18.05 6.51 -6.14
CA ARG A 127 17.96 7.97 -6.05
C ARG A 127 19.31 8.64 -6.33
N CYS A 128 20.39 8.15 -5.75
CA CYS A 128 21.74 8.65 -5.98
C CYS A 128 22.14 8.52 -7.46
N ALA A 129 21.84 7.37 -8.07
CA ALA A 129 22.09 7.13 -9.48
C ALA A 129 21.32 8.10 -10.38
N SER A 130 20.03 8.30 -10.14
CA SER A 130 19.20 9.23 -10.89
C SER A 130 19.71 10.68 -10.77
N ASN A 131 20.06 11.10 -9.55
CA ASN A 131 20.61 12.42 -9.29
C ASN A 131 21.99 12.63 -9.96
N ALA A 132 22.83 11.59 -9.99
CA ALA A 132 24.16 11.65 -10.62
C ALA A 132 24.08 11.76 -12.14
N LEU A 133 23.00 11.25 -12.74
CA LEU A 133 22.71 11.36 -14.17
C LEU A 133 21.91 12.63 -14.53
N ASP A 134 21.55 13.46 -13.55
CA ASP A 134 20.65 14.62 -13.73
C ASP A 134 19.32 14.19 -14.39
N MET A 135 18.79 13.01 -14.01
CA MET A 135 17.59 12.41 -14.56
C MET A 135 16.52 12.27 -13.49
N PRO A 136 15.25 12.63 -13.75
CA PRO A 136 14.16 12.33 -12.81
C PRO A 136 14.09 10.84 -12.50
N LEU A 137 13.76 10.48 -11.23
CA LEU A 137 13.79 9.09 -10.78
C LEU A 137 12.89 8.18 -11.62
N TYR A 138 11.67 8.61 -11.93
CA TYR A 138 10.76 7.80 -12.76
C TYR A 138 11.33 7.49 -14.16
N ARG A 139 12.10 8.44 -14.73
CA ARG A 139 12.81 8.23 -16.01
C ARG A 139 14.01 7.30 -15.87
N TYR A 140 14.74 7.41 -14.77
CA TYR A 140 15.85 6.50 -14.48
C TYR A 140 15.39 5.06 -14.34
N LEU A 141 14.27 4.84 -13.62
CA LEU A 141 13.72 3.50 -13.37
C LEU A 141 12.98 2.92 -14.59
N GLY A 142 12.16 3.72 -15.27
CA GLY A 142 11.24 3.24 -16.32
C GLY A 142 11.69 3.59 -17.75
N GLY A 143 12.78 4.35 -17.89
CA GLY A 143 13.30 4.76 -19.20
C GLY A 143 12.31 5.65 -19.96
N MET A 144 12.46 5.67 -21.29
CA MET A 144 11.62 6.50 -22.17
C MET A 144 10.15 6.06 -22.22
N ASN A 145 9.84 4.86 -21.77
CA ASN A 145 8.45 4.33 -21.79
C ASN A 145 7.64 4.72 -20.54
N ALA A 146 8.24 5.32 -19.53
CA ALA A 146 7.55 5.85 -18.34
C ALA A 146 6.72 7.10 -18.73
N LYS A 147 5.40 6.93 -18.94
CA LYS A 147 4.53 7.98 -19.52
C LYS A 147 3.08 7.97 -19.04
N LYS A 148 2.69 7.01 -18.17
CA LYS A 148 1.33 6.93 -17.65
C LYS A 148 1.31 7.40 -16.20
N TRP A 149 0.42 8.35 -15.90
CA TRP A 149 0.09 8.64 -14.51
C TRP A 149 -0.83 7.54 -13.95
N PRO A 150 -0.67 7.17 -12.67
CA PRO A 150 -1.50 6.14 -12.05
C PRO A 150 -2.83 6.73 -11.57
N MET A 151 -3.93 5.97 -11.74
CA MET A 151 -5.22 6.28 -11.14
C MET A 151 -5.14 6.10 -9.61
N PRO A 152 -5.47 7.13 -8.81
CA PRO A 152 -5.42 7.02 -7.37
C PRO A 152 -6.64 6.30 -6.80
N MET A 153 -6.40 5.33 -5.93
CA MET A 153 -7.38 4.69 -5.06
C MET A 153 -7.25 5.37 -3.68
N MET A 154 -8.19 6.26 -3.36
CA MET A 154 -8.08 7.14 -2.18
C MET A 154 -8.86 6.58 -1.02
N ASN A 155 -8.20 6.10 0.02
CA ASN A 155 -8.82 5.59 1.24
C ASN A 155 -9.42 6.75 2.06
N VAL A 156 -10.75 6.90 2.05
CA VAL A 156 -11.45 8.03 2.67
C VAL A 156 -12.22 7.65 3.94
N ILE A 157 -12.47 6.35 4.17
CA ILE A 157 -13.00 5.81 5.44
C ILE A 157 -12.17 4.61 5.86
N ASN A 158 -11.69 4.64 7.10
CA ASN A 158 -10.91 3.60 7.75
C ASN A 158 -11.76 2.78 8.74
N GLY A 159 -11.53 1.48 8.76
CA GLY A 159 -12.05 0.53 9.74
C GLY A 159 -10.98 -0.51 10.11
N GLY A 160 -11.39 -1.67 10.58
CA GLY A 160 -10.50 -2.78 10.90
C GLY A 160 -9.31 -2.38 11.78
N ALA A 161 -8.12 -2.84 11.43
CA ALA A 161 -6.89 -2.51 12.13
C ALA A 161 -6.46 -1.03 12.00
N HIS A 162 -6.98 -0.30 11.00
CA HIS A 162 -6.60 1.09 10.72
C HIS A 162 -7.38 2.14 11.54
N ALA A 163 -8.43 1.74 12.27
CA ALA A 163 -9.24 2.65 13.07
C ALA A 163 -9.87 1.95 14.30
N LYS A 164 -10.01 2.68 15.40
CA LYS A 164 -10.72 2.19 16.58
C LYS A 164 -12.21 2.53 16.48
N ASN A 165 -12.91 1.84 15.58
CA ASN A 165 -14.36 1.94 15.40
C ASN A 165 -14.97 0.53 15.27
N ASN A 166 -16.23 0.44 14.85
CA ASN A 166 -16.95 -0.82 14.70
C ASN A 166 -16.99 -1.34 13.26
N LEU A 167 -16.23 -0.76 12.32
CA LEU A 167 -16.16 -1.27 10.96
C LEU A 167 -15.22 -2.47 10.92
N ASP A 168 -15.70 -3.58 10.38
CA ASP A 168 -14.93 -4.82 10.24
C ASP A 168 -13.99 -4.77 9.05
N PHE A 169 -14.43 -4.24 7.90
CA PHE A 169 -13.56 -4.02 6.74
C PHE A 169 -12.62 -2.83 6.92
N GLN A 170 -11.41 -2.96 6.39
CA GLN A 170 -10.28 -2.08 6.73
C GLN A 170 -10.31 -0.73 6.01
N GLU A 171 -10.68 -0.70 4.70
CA GLU A 171 -10.62 0.52 3.90
C GLU A 171 -11.75 0.63 2.90
N PHE A 172 -12.28 1.85 2.78
CA PHE A 172 -13.25 2.21 1.75
C PHE A 172 -12.71 3.37 0.94
N MET A 173 -12.55 3.13 -0.36
CA MET A 173 -11.84 4.02 -1.27
C MET A 173 -12.77 4.60 -2.33
N ILE A 174 -12.49 5.85 -2.71
CA ILE A 174 -13.02 6.47 -3.92
C ILE A 174 -11.97 6.43 -5.03
N VAL A 175 -12.42 6.24 -6.25
CA VAL A 175 -11.56 6.15 -7.44
C VAL A 175 -12.13 7.05 -8.53
N PRO A 176 -11.44 8.14 -8.92
CA PRO A 176 -11.94 9.13 -9.87
C PRO A 176 -11.76 8.67 -11.34
N VAL A 177 -12.46 7.59 -11.72
CA VAL A 177 -12.32 6.90 -13.01
C VAL A 177 -12.63 7.76 -14.24
N GLY A 178 -13.46 8.83 -14.06
CA GLY A 178 -13.80 9.78 -15.12
C GLY A 178 -12.82 10.94 -15.27
N ALA A 179 -11.75 10.99 -14.47
CA ALA A 179 -10.78 12.08 -14.53
C ALA A 179 -9.99 12.05 -15.85
N ALA A 180 -9.88 13.20 -16.50
CA ALA A 180 -9.13 13.35 -17.74
C ALA A 180 -7.61 13.51 -17.53
N SER A 181 -7.20 13.91 -16.32
CA SER A 181 -5.80 14.14 -15.93
C SER A 181 -5.59 13.83 -14.45
N PHE A 182 -4.33 13.68 -14.04
CA PHE A 182 -4.02 13.47 -12.62
C PHE A 182 -4.44 14.67 -11.74
N PRO A 183 -4.21 15.95 -12.14
CA PRO A 183 -4.75 17.10 -11.40
C PRO A 183 -6.27 17.05 -11.20
N ASP A 184 -7.03 16.62 -12.23
CA ASP A 184 -8.49 16.46 -12.11
C ASP A 184 -8.83 15.33 -11.13
N ALA A 185 -8.15 14.19 -11.22
CA ALA A 185 -8.35 13.07 -10.32
C ALA A 185 -8.14 13.48 -8.85
N LEU A 186 -7.06 14.21 -8.57
CA LEU A 186 -6.79 14.70 -7.21
C LEU A 186 -7.81 15.73 -6.75
N ARG A 187 -8.23 16.67 -7.62
CA ARG A 187 -9.28 17.66 -7.33
C ARG A 187 -10.59 16.96 -6.98
N MET A 188 -11.07 16.03 -7.81
CA MET A 188 -12.29 15.26 -7.57
C MET A 188 -12.25 14.56 -6.21
N GLY A 189 -11.16 13.86 -5.93
CA GLY A 189 -10.99 13.18 -4.65
C GLY A 189 -11.00 14.13 -3.44
N ALA A 190 -10.30 15.26 -3.53
CA ALA A 190 -10.25 16.25 -2.46
C ALA A 190 -11.62 16.93 -2.22
N GLU A 191 -12.36 17.26 -3.27
CA GLU A 191 -13.71 17.84 -3.16
C GLU A 191 -14.67 16.85 -2.49
N ILE A 192 -14.68 15.59 -2.90
CA ILE A 192 -15.49 14.53 -2.28
C ILE A 192 -15.11 14.31 -0.82
N TYR A 193 -13.82 14.29 -0.50
CA TYR A 193 -13.33 14.15 0.88
C TYR A 193 -13.85 15.28 1.78
N HIS A 194 -13.89 16.53 1.28
CA HIS A 194 -14.46 17.64 2.02
C HIS A 194 -15.98 17.53 2.21
N TYR A 195 -16.74 17.11 1.17
CA TYR A 195 -18.18 16.87 1.30
C TYR A 195 -18.49 15.71 2.24
N LEU A 196 -17.68 14.63 2.20
CA LEU A 196 -17.80 13.54 3.16
C LEU A 196 -17.65 14.03 4.61
N ARG A 197 -16.65 14.89 4.88
CA ARG A 197 -16.47 15.50 6.19
C ARG A 197 -17.70 16.30 6.64
N LEU A 198 -18.31 17.07 5.72
CA LEU A 198 -19.53 17.85 6.01
C LEU A 198 -20.71 16.92 6.35
N ILE A 199 -20.92 15.85 5.59
CA ILE A 199 -21.98 14.87 5.84
C ILE A 199 -21.80 14.21 7.20
N LEU A 200 -20.61 13.72 7.50
CA LEU A 200 -20.30 13.08 8.78
C LEU A 200 -20.55 14.04 9.96
N HIS A 201 -20.17 15.29 9.82
CA HIS A 201 -20.42 16.32 10.83
C HIS A 201 -21.93 16.62 10.99
N GLU A 202 -22.68 16.75 9.89
CA GLU A 202 -24.13 16.97 9.89
C GLU A 202 -24.87 15.81 10.59
N GLU A 203 -24.37 14.58 10.46
CA GLU A 203 -24.92 13.39 11.12
C GLU A 203 -24.43 13.20 12.56
N GLY A 204 -23.59 14.10 13.08
CA GLY A 204 -23.02 13.99 14.42
C GLY A 204 -21.97 12.86 14.55
N ARG A 205 -21.43 12.36 13.45
CA ARG A 205 -20.38 11.35 13.44
C ARG A 205 -19.00 11.97 13.63
N LEU A 206 -18.06 11.15 14.10
CA LEU A 206 -16.67 11.57 14.27
C LEU A 206 -16.00 11.89 12.92
N THR A 207 -15.26 12.99 12.88
CA THR A 207 -14.43 13.38 11.73
C THR A 207 -12.93 13.31 12.05
N ALA A 208 -12.56 12.57 13.09
CA ALA A 208 -11.18 12.19 13.34
C ALA A 208 -10.70 11.26 12.21
N VAL A 209 -9.42 11.37 11.88
CA VAL A 209 -8.81 10.58 10.79
C VAL A 209 -7.97 9.43 11.36
N GLY A 210 -7.99 8.30 10.67
CA GLY A 210 -7.12 7.16 10.92
C GLY A 210 -5.68 7.38 10.40
N ASP A 211 -4.89 6.34 10.45
CA ASP A 211 -3.46 6.37 10.09
C ASP A 211 -3.23 6.77 8.63
N GLU A 212 -4.17 6.48 7.74
CA GLU A 212 -4.07 6.75 6.30
C GLU A 212 -4.81 8.01 5.84
N GLY A 213 -5.34 8.79 6.80
CA GLY A 213 -6.00 10.06 6.52
C GLY A 213 -7.50 9.95 6.21
N GLY A 214 -8.05 8.76 6.04
CA GLY A 214 -9.49 8.51 5.96
C GLY A 214 -10.18 8.76 7.30
N PHE A 215 -11.46 9.16 7.29
CA PHE A 215 -12.24 9.31 8.52
C PHE A 215 -12.51 7.96 9.18
N ALA A 216 -12.70 7.98 10.50
CA ALA A 216 -12.92 6.78 11.31
C ALA A 216 -14.25 6.86 12.09
N PRO A 217 -15.41 7.09 11.44
CA PRO A 217 -16.71 7.10 12.11
C PRO A 217 -17.22 5.70 12.40
N GLU A 218 -18.22 5.61 13.28
CA GLU A 218 -18.99 4.39 13.48
C GLU A 218 -20.01 4.20 12.37
N PHE A 219 -20.08 2.97 11.79
CA PHE A 219 -21.10 2.54 10.86
C PHE A 219 -21.53 1.09 11.20
N SER A 220 -22.73 0.72 10.84
CA SER A 220 -23.25 -0.61 11.17
C SER A 220 -22.71 -1.72 10.25
N ASN A 221 -22.38 -1.39 9.02
CA ASN A 221 -21.87 -2.33 8.01
C ASN A 221 -21.31 -1.58 6.78
N ALA A 222 -20.76 -2.34 5.82
CA ALA A 222 -20.19 -1.80 4.57
C ALA A 222 -21.20 -1.06 3.69
N LYS A 223 -22.46 -1.51 3.61
CA LYS A 223 -23.51 -0.87 2.80
C LYS A 223 -23.80 0.56 3.29
N GLU A 224 -23.84 0.75 4.61
CA GLU A 224 -24.03 2.10 5.19
C GLU A 224 -22.86 3.04 4.83
N VAL A 225 -21.62 2.52 4.79
CA VAL A 225 -20.46 3.29 4.36
C VAL A 225 -20.59 3.71 2.89
N PHE A 226 -20.86 2.76 1.98
CA PHE A 226 -21.01 3.07 0.57
C PHE A 226 -22.16 4.04 0.29
N ALA A 227 -23.29 3.92 0.99
CA ALA A 227 -24.39 4.87 0.89
C ALA A 227 -23.99 6.29 1.35
N CYS A 228 -23.16 6.40 2.39
CA CYS A 228 -22.60 7.69 2.83
C CYS A 228 -21.63 8.27 1.78
N LEU A 229 -20.74 7.45 1.23
CA LEU A 229 -19.81 7.84 0.16
C LEU A 229 -20.54 8.29 -1.09
N GLN A 230 -21.59 7.57 -1.51
CA GLN A 230 -22.42 7.95 -2.66
C GLN A 230 -23.00 9.37 -2.47
N ARG A 231 -23.56 9.66 -1.30
CA ARG A 231 -24.08 11.03 -1.00
C ARG A 231 -22.99 12.09 -1.06
N ALA A 232 -21.76 11.76 -0.64
CA ALA A 232 -20.63 12.68 -0.74
C ALA A 232 -20.24 12.97 -2.20
N VAL A 233 -20.24 11.93 -3.05
CA VAL A 233 -19.99 12.04 -4.50
C VAL A 233 -21.06 12.92 -5.16
N GLU A 234 -22.34 12.63 -4.89
CA GLU A 234 -23.48 13.39 -5.44
C GLU A 234 -23.49 14.87 -4.97
N LYS A 235 -23.21 15.12 -3.67
CA LYS A 235 -23.07 16.51 -3.14
C LYS A 235 -21.90 17.27 -3.79
N ALA A 236 -20.82 16.56 -4.16
CA ALA A 236 -19.69 17.14 -4.88
C ALA A 236 -20.00 17.43 -6.37
N GLY A 237 -21.15 16.97 -6.87
CA GLY A 237 -21.59 17.20 -8.25
C GLY A 237 -21.06 16.15 -9.25
N TYR A 238 -20.57 15.02 -8.77
CA TYR A 238 -20.06 13.92 -9.60
C TYR A 238 -21.09 12.79 -9.73
N GLN A 239 -20.96 12.02 -10.80
CA GLN A 239 -21.81 10.87 -11.09
C GLN A 239 -21.15 9.56 -10.72
N MET A 240 -21.89 8.70 -10.01
CA MET A 240 -21.44 7.36 -9.71
C MET A 240 -21.28 6.51 -10.97
N GLY A 241 -20.20 5.74 -11.03
CA GLY A 241 -19.88 4.82 -12.14
C GLY A 241 -19.17 5.49 -13.33
N SER A 242 -19.60 6.69 -13.74
CA SER A 242 -18.96 7.42 -14.83
C SER A 242 -17.78 8.31 -14.38
N ASP A 243 -17.96 9.04 -13.27
CA ASP A 243 -16.92 9.93 -12.75
C ASP A 243 -16.16 9.26 -11.61
N ILE A 244 -16.89 8.65 -10.67
CA ILE A 244 -16.34 8.02 -9.47
C ILE A 244 -16.82 6.57 -9.38
N ALA A 245 -15.88 5.68 -9.11
CA ALA A 245 -16.13 4.31 -8.68
C ALA A 245 -15.63 4.09 -7.24
N PHE A 246 -15.95 2.95 -6.66
CA PHE A 246 -15.49 2.56 -5.35
C PHE A 246 -14.47 1.41 -5.42
N ALA A 247 -13.63 1.33 -4.39
CA ALA A 247 -12.79 0.20 -4.09
C ALA A 247 -12.81 -0.06 -2.59
N MET A 248 -12.48 -1.26 -2.17
CA MET A 248 -12.39 -1.63 -0.76
C MET A 248 -11.22 -2.56 -0.51
N ASP A 249 -10.71 -2.50 0.70
CA ASP A 249 -9.80 -3.48 1.28
C ASP A 249 -10.53 -4.18 2.42
N ALA A 250 -10.75 -5.47 2.25
CA ALA A 250 -11.46 -6.28 3.24
C ALA A 250 -10.54 -6.72 4.38
N ALA A 251 -9.24 -6.88 4.11
CA ALA A 251 -8.25 -7.45 5.03
C ALA A 251 -8.79 -8.73 5.70
N ALA A 252 -9.36 -9.63 4.89
CA ALA A 252 -10.21 -10.70 5.40
C ALA A 252 -9.48 -11.71 6.29
N SER A 253 -8.15 -11.81 6.19
CA SER A 253 -7.34 -12.62 7.12
C SER A 253 -7.47 -12.17 8.58
N GLU A 254 -7.71 -10.88 8.83
CA GLU A 254 -7.96 -10.35 10.18
C GLU A 254 -9.33 -10.78 10.77
N LEU A 255 -10.27 -11.16 9.90
CA LEU A 255 -11.61 -11.66 10.27
C LEU A 255 -11.66 -13.18 10.34
N TYR A 256 -10.67 -13.86 9.77
CA TYR A 256 -10.68 -15.32 9.66
C TYR A 256 -10.26 -16.00 10.95
N ASN A 257 -11.09 -16.93 11.40
CA ASN A 257 -10.80 -17.80 12.53
C ASN A 257 -10.41 -19.21 12.03
N SER A 258 -9.15 -19.58 12.21
CA SER A 258 -8.63 -20.89 11.79
C SER A 258 -9.18 -22.09 12.57
N GLU A 259 -9.86 -21.87 13.72
CA GLU A 259 -10.44 -22.97 14.51
C GLU A 259 -11.75 -23.49 13.90
N ASP A 260 -12.56 -22.60 13.29
CA ASP A 260 -13.84 -22.97 12.68
C ASP A 260 -13.88 -22.76 11.16
N GLY A 261 -12.87 -22.13 10.58
CA GLY A 261 -12.79 -21.86 9.15
C GLY A 261 -13.75 -20.78 8.65
N MET A 262 -14.17 -19.87 9.54
CA MET A 262 -15.18 -18.86 9.26
C MET A 262 -14.63 -17.45 9.44
N TYR A 263 -15.31 -16.46 8.85
CA TYR A 263 -15.01 -15.04 8.98
C TYR A 263 -15.95 -14.41 10.00
N HIS A 264 -15.40 -13.88 11.09
CA HIS A 264 -16.14 -13.28 12.20
C HIS A 264 -16.22 -11.77 12.06
N PHE A 265 -17.41 -11.20 12.21
CA PHE A 265 -17.68 -9.77 12.08
C PHE A 265 -18.09 -9.18 13.43
N PRO A 266 -17.13 -8.88 14.33
CA PRO A 266 -17.44 -8.37 15.66
C PRO A 266 -18.09 -7.00 15.66
N GLY A 267 -17.83 -6.17 14.67
CA GLY A 267 -18.42 -4.84 14.52
C GLY A 267 -19.88 -4.91 14.11
N GLU A 268 -20.21 -5.65 13.05
CA GLU A 268 -21.61 -5.88 12.65
C GLU A 268 -22.39 -6.58 13.76
N SER A 269 -21.77 -7.53 14.46
CA SER A 269 -22.39 -8.23 15.60
C SER A 269 -22.78 -7.25 16.72
N ARG A 270 -21.91 -6.32 17.09
CA ARG A 270 -22.23 -5.27 18.10
C ARG A 270 -23.35 -4.35 17.63
N ALA A 271 -23.36 -3.96 16.35
CA ALA A 271 -24.41 -3.11 15.79
C ALA A 271 -25.79 -3.81 15.85
N ASN A 272 -25.86 -5.09 15.49
CA ASN A 272 -27.10 -5.88 15.56
C ASN A 272 -27.61 -6.03 16.99
N GLN A 273 -26.75 -6.37 17.96
CA GLN A 273 -27.14 -6.47 19.37
C GLN A 273 -27.71 -5.16 19.93
N SER A 274 -27.15 -4.01 19.54
CA SER A 274 -27.65 -2.70 19.97
C SER A 274 -29.04 -2.39 19.42
N VAL A 275 -29.36 -2.84 18.22
CA VAL A 275 -30.70 -2.70 17.60
C VAL A 275 -31.70 -3.62 18.30
N GLU A 276 -31.35 -4.87 18.57
CA GLU A 276 -32.23 -5.84 19.26
C GLU A 276 -32.56 -5.38 20.67
N GLN A 277 -31.58 -4.89 21.45
CA GLN A 277 -31.83 -4.34 22.79
C GLN A 277 -32.78 -3.14 22.79
N ASN A 278 -32.69 -2.28 21.77
CA ASN A 278 -33.58 -1.11 21.63
C ASN A 278 -34.98 -1.49 21.18
N LEU A 279 -35.19 -2.64 20.50
CA LEU A 279 -36.49 -3.06 19.99
C LEU A 279 -37.28 -3.94 20.95
N ALA A 280 -36.70 -4.30 22.14
CA ALA A 280 -37.34 -5.10 23.18
C ALA A 280 -38.04 -6.40 22.65
N ARG A 281 -37.39 -7.14 21.76
CA ARG A 281 -37.86 -8.44 21.26
C ARG A 281 -37.11 -9.58 21.96
N PRO A 282 -37.75 -10.32 22.88
CA PRO A 282 -37.07 -11.38 23.64
C PRO A 282 -36.96 -12.75 22.94
N ASP A 283 -37.42 -12.88 21.70
CA ASP A 283 -37.69 -14.20 21.09
C ASP A 283 -36.85 -14.50 19.80
N THR A 284 -35.70 -13.85 19.58
CA THR A 284 -34.79 -14.30 18.51
C THR A 284 -33.71 -15.19 19.11
N GLU A 285 -33.79 -16.50 18.83
CA GLU A 285 -32.73 -17.48 19.07
C GLU A 285 -31.51 -17.21 18.14
N GLY A 286 -30.79 -16.11 18.36
CA GLY A 286 -29.51 -15.80 17.73
C GLY A 286 -28.76 -14.79 18.60
N ASN A 287 -27.51 -15.07 18.90
CA ASN A 287 -26.65 -14.21 19.72
C ASN A 287 -26.33 -12.86 19.07
N GLY A 288 -26.95 -12.51 17.93
CA GLY A 288 -26.60 -11.32 17.13
C GLY A 288 -25.20 -11.40 16.50
N GLU A 289 -24.54 -12.55 16.58
CA GLU A 289 -23.25 -12.78 15.97
C GLU A 289 -23.36 -12.87 14.45
N VAL A 290 -22.47 -12.17 13.75
CA VAL A 290 -22.34 -12.22 12.29
C VAL A 290 -21.09 -13.01 11.95
N ILE A 291 -21.30 -14.18 11.37
CA ILE A 291 -20.25 -15.10 10.94
C ILE A 291 -20.53 -15.48 9.50
N ARG A 292 -19.51 -15.54 8.65
CA ARG A 292 -19.63 -15.87 7.23
C ARG A 292 -18.62 -16.93 6.82
N SER A 293 -19.06 -17.86 5.98
CA SER A 293 -18.18 -18.74 5.21
C SER A 293 -17.54 -17.98 4.03
N ALA A 294 -16.53 -18.56 3.40
CA ALA A 294 -15.94 -18.02 2.17
C ALA A 294 -16.99 -17.78 1.08
N GLN A 295 -17.95 -18.67 0.93
CA GLN A 295 -19.05 -18.55 -0.03
C GLN A 295 -19.97 -17.35 0.27
N GLU A 296 -20.27 -17.12 1.55
CA GLU A 296 -21.07 -15.97 1.98
C GLU A 296 -20.30 -14.66 1.84
N MET A 297 -18.97 -14.67 2.05
CA MET A 297 -18.12 -13.53 1.73
C MET A 297 -18.20 -13.17 0.24
N ILE A 298 -18.00 -14.15 -0.63
CA ILE A 298 -18.10 -13.95 -2.08
C ILE A 298 -19.49 -13.41 -2.46
N SER A 299 -20.56 -13.96 -1.88
CA SER A 299 -21.92 -13.49 -2.13
C SER A 299 -22.15 -12.06 -1.68
N LEU A 300 -21.58 -11.66 -0.52
CA LEU A 300 -21.62 -10.27 -0.06
C LEU A 300 -20.94 -9.32 -1.06
N TYR A 301 -19.79 -9.72 -1.60
CA TYR A 301 -19.08 -8.92 -2.60
C TYR A 301 -19.86 -8.78 -3.91
N GLU A 302 -20.55 -9.84 -4.33
CA GLU A 302 -21.46 -9.76 -5.48
C GLU A 302 -22.63 -8.81 -5.25
N GLU A 303 -23.26 -8.86 -4.05
CA GLU A 303 -24.32 -7.92 -3.70
C GLU A 303 -23.84 -6.47 -3.71
N LEU A 304 -22.66 -6.19 -3.10
CA LEU A 304 -22.09 -4.86 -3.10
C LEU A 304 -21.79 -4.36 -4.53
N ALA A 305 -21.26 -5.24 -5.39
CA ALA A 305 -20.96 -4.91 -6.78
C ALA A 305 -22.21 -4.71 -7.66
N LEU A 306 -23.36 -5.28 -7.28
CA LEU A 306 -24.65 -5.03 -7.94
C LEU A 306 -25.26 -3.69 -7.53
N GLU A 307 -25.04 -3.26 -6.29
CA GLU A 307 -25.64 -2.06 -5.72
C GLU A 307 -24.77 -0.81 -5.96
N TYR A 308 -23.46 -0.97 -5.96
CA TYR A 308 -22.48 0.11 -6.08
C TYR A 308 -21.50 -0.16 -7.24
N PRO A 309 -20.93 0.88 -7.89
CA PRO A 309 -19.88 0.72 -8.89
C PRO A 309 -18.54 0.35 -8.23
N LEU A 310 -18.49 -0.83 -7.62
CA LEU A 310 -17.32 -1.40 -6.96
C LEU A 310 -16.42 -2.02 -8.03
N ILE A 311 -15.21 -1.49 -8.19
CA ILE A 311 -14.25 -1.89 -9.22
C ILE A 311 -13.02 -2.62 -8.69
N SER A 312 -12.89 -2.71 -7.38
CA SER A 312 -11.74 -3.40 -6.76
C SER A 312 -12.08 -3.90 -5.36
N ILE A 313 -11.66 -5.13 -5.08
CA ILE A 313 -11.63 -5.72 -3.73
C ILE A 313 -10.19 -6.20 -3.49
N GLU A 314 -9.61 -5.76 -2.39
CA GLU A 314 -8.31 -6.18 -1.89
C GLU A 314 -8.52 -7.17 -0.73
N ASP A 315 -7.73 -8.24 -0.71
CA ASP A 315 -7.70 -9.29 0.30
C ASP A 315 -9.09 -9.75 0.75
N GLY A 316 -9.90 -10.14 -0.25
CA GLY A 316 -11.29 -10.52 -0.05
C GLY A 316 -11.49 -11.81 0.75
N LEU A 317 -10.45 -12.66 0.89
CA LEU A 317 -10.43 -13.91 1.65
C LEU A 317 -9.08 -14.07 2.35
N ASP A 318 -8.98 -15.06 3.25
CA ASP A 318 -7.74 -15.38 3.97
C ASP A 318 -6.55 -15.64 3.02
N GLU A 319 -5.35 -15.24 3.42
CA GLU A 319 -4.11 -15.31 2.62
C GLU A 319 -3.68 -16.74 2.24
N ASP A 320 -4.23 -17.77 2.87
CA ASP A 320 -3.97 -19.19 2.56
C ASP A 320 -5.19 -19.94 2.01
N ASP A 321 -6.36 -19.29 1.85
CA ASP A 321 -7.55 -19.90 1.24
C ASP A 321 -7.50 -19.85 -0.29
N TRP A 322 -6.54 -20.56 -0.89
CA TRP A 322 -6.35 -20.59 -2.36
C TRP A 322 -7.57 -21.12 -3.12
N ASP A 323 -8.32 -22.06 -2.55
CA ASP A 323 -9.54 -22.61 -3.16
C ASP A 323 -10.67 -21.58 -3.16
N GLY A 324 -10.88 -20.89 -2.03
CA GLY A 324 -11.83 -19.79 -1.94
C GLY A 324 -11.47 -18.62 -2.88
N TRP A 325 -10.20 -18.26 -2.96
CA TRP A 325 -9.71 -17.24 -3.90
C TRP A 325 -9.94 -17.63 -5.37
N GLN A 326 -9.79 -18.92 -5.72
CA GLN A 326 -10.10 -19.40 -7.07
C GLN A 326 -11.59 -19.24 -7.39
N GLU A 327 -12.47 -19.57 -6.45
CA GLU A 327 -13.92 -19.37 -6.60
C GLU A 327 -14.28 -17.89 -6.70
N LEU A 328 -13.72 -17.04 -5.82
CA LEU A 328 -13.86 -15.58 -5.88
C LEU A 328 -13.44 -15.04 -7.27
N THR A 329 -12.31 -15.52 -7.77
CA THR A 329 -11.79 -15.11 -9.08
C THR A 329 -12.72 -15.54 -10.20
N ASN A 330 -13.20 -16.78 -10.19
CA ASN A 330 -14.12 -17.30 -11.21
C ASN A 330 -15.41 -16.47 -11.29
N ARG A 331 -15.90 -15.92 -10.16
CA ARG A 331 -17.17 -15.19 -10.10
C ARG A 331 -17.03 -13.69 -10.42
N LEU A 332 -15.89 -13.06 -10.11
CA LEU A 332 -15.78 -11.61 -10.12
C LEU A 332 -14.66 -11.02 -11.00
N ASN A 333 -13.74 -11.83 -11.54
CA ASN A 333 -12.54 -11.31 -12.24
C ASN A 333 -12.87 -10.47 -13.49
N GLU A 334 -13.98 -10.75 -14.19
CA GLU A 334 -14.39 -9.98 -15.36
C GLU A 334 -15.04 -8.64 -15.01
N LYS A 335 -15.46 -8.46 -13.76
CA LYS A 335 -16.20 -7.29 -13.28
C LYS A 335 -15.30 -6.29 -12.57
N MET A 336 -14.26 -6.77 -11.87
CA MET A 336 -13.44 -5.93 -11.01
C MET A 336 -12.01 -6.43 -10.84
N MET A 337 -11.17 -5.60 -10.26
CA MET A 337 -9.86 -6.00 -9.76
C MET A 337 -10.03 -6.80 -8.47
N LEU A 338 -9.40 -7.96 -8.42
CA LEU A 338 -9.21 -8.77 -7.24
C LEU A 338 -7.74 -8.68 -6.87
N VAL A 339 -7.44 -7.88 -5.85
CA VAL A 339 -6.09 -7.49 -5.49
C VAL A 339 -5.60 -8.36 -4.34
N GLY A 340 -4.48 -9.05 -4.53
CA GLY A 340 -3.81 -9.74 -3.43
C GLY A 340 -2.73 -8.85 -2.83
N ASP A 341 -2.87 -8.52 -1.54
CA ASP A 341 -1.84 -7.91 -0.69
C ASP A 341 -1.17 -8.99 0.16
N ASP A 342 -1.77 -9.42 1.25
CA ASP A 342 -1.25 -10.50 2.11
C ASP A 342 -1.16 -11.83 1.37
N LEU A 343 -2.06 -12.07 0.41
CA LEU A 343 -2.01 -13.22 -0.48
C LEU A 343 -0.67 -13.32 -1.23
N PHE A 344 -0.09 -12.22 -1.68
CA PHE A 344 1.11 -12.20 -2.53
C PHE A 344 2.35 -11.60 -1.88
N VAL A 345 2.20 -10.69 -0.93
CA VAL A 345 3.27 -9.98 -0.20
C VAL A 345 4.42 -9.51 -1.09
N THR A 346 4.10 -9.02 -2.29
CA THR A 346 5.10 -8.59 -3.31
C THR A 346 6.14 -9.69 -3.64
N ASN A 347 5.81 -10.96 -3.38
CA ASN A 347 6.74 -12.10 -3.50
C ASN A 347 6.54 -12.85 -4.82
N VAL A 348 7.58 -12.90 -5.66
CA VAL A 348 7.58 -13.58 -6.96
C VAL A 348 7.10 -15.03 -6.88
N LYS A 349 7.43 -15.76 -5.79
CA LYS A 349 7.02 -17.17 -5.63
C LYS A 349 5.51 -17.28 -5.40
N ARG A 350 4.94 -16.41 -4.54
CA ARG A 350 3.49 -16.40 -4.26
C ARG A 350 2.70 -15.87 -5.47
N ILE A 351 3.20 -14.82 -6.14
CA ILE A 351 2.60 -14.30 -7.39
C ILE A 351 2.59 -15.40 -8.47
N ARG A 352 3.68 -16.15 -8.62
CA ARG A 352 3.73 -17.29 -9.55
C ARG A 352 2.68 -18.34 -9.21
N CYS A 353 2.54 -18.71 -7.94
CA CYS A 353 1.52 -19.64 -7.48
C CYS A 353 0.11 -19.16 -7.85
N GLY A 354 -0.21 -17.88 -7.61
CA GLY A 354 -1.50 -17.29 -7.98
C GLY A 354 -1.76 -17.31 -9.49
N ILE A 355 -0.74 -17.01 -10.30
CA ILE A 355 -0.83 -17.10 -11.76
C ILE A 355 -1.12 -18.53 -12.20
N ASP A 356 -0.38 -19.50 -11.69
CA ASP A 356 -0.50 -20.91 -12.06
C ASP A 356 -1.87 -21.51 -11.63
N LEU A 357 -2.44 -21.00 -10.53
CA LEU A 357 -3.75 -21.39 -10.02
C LEU A 357 -4.90 -20.54 -10.56
N HIS A 358 -4.64 -19.51 -11.38
CA HIS A 358 -5.62 -18.55 -11.88
C HIS A 358 -6.38 -17.83 -10.75
N VAL A 359 -5.66 -17.37 -9.74
CA VAL A 359 -6.17 -16.72 -8.53
C VAL A 359 -5.87 -15.23 -8.55
N ALA A 360 -6.86 -14.40 -8.25
CA ALA A 360 -6.80 -12.94 -8.36
C ALA A 360 -6.55 -12.46 -9.82
N ASN A 361 -6.39 -11.16 -10.03
CA ASN A 361 -6.02 -10.55 -11.31
C ASN A 361 -5.17 -9.29 -11.14
N SER A 362 -4.83 -8.97 -9.89
CA SER A 362 -4.07 -7.79 -9.52
C SER A 362 -3.19 -8.09 -8.30
N VAL A 363 -2.05 -7.41 -8.22
CA VAL A 363 -1.09 -7.55 -7.11
C VAL A 363 -0.88 -6.19 -6.48
N LEU A 364 -0.99 -6.10 -5.15
CA LEU A 364 -0.53 -4.93 -4.42
C LEU A 364 0.99 -4.99 -4.28
N ILE A 365 1.66 -3.89 -4.57
CA ILE A 365 3.12 -3.80 -4.54
C ILE A 365 3.54 -2.88 -3.40
N LYS A 366 4.08 -3.46 -2.37
CA LYS A 366 4.68 -2.78 -1.21
C LYS A 366 6.18 -3.09 -1.16
N VAL A 367 7.02 -2.16 -1.55
CA VAL A 367 8.47 -2.39 -1.70
C VAL A 367 9.14 -2.93 -0.44
N ASN A 368 8.62 -2.59 0.74
CA ASN A 368 9.17 -3.06 2.01
C ASN A 368 8.78 -4.51 2.37
N GLN A 369 7.74 -5.08 1.75
CA GLN A 369 7.37 -6.50 1.95
C GLN A 369 8.40 -7.47 1.40
N ILE A 370 9.23 -7.03 0.45
CA ILE A 370 10.25 -7.87 -0.20
C ILE A 370 11.69 -7.43 0.11
N GLY A 371 11.94 -6.13 0.29
CA GLY A 371 13.17 -5.59 0.86
C GLY A 371 14.23 -5.07 -0.10
N THR A 372 14.08 -5.21 -1.42
CA THR A 372 14.93 -4.52 -2.41
C THR A 372 14.12 -4.02 -3.61
N LEU A 373 14.62 -2.98 -4.27
CA LEU A 373 14.00 -2.43 -5.48
C LEU A 373 14.01 -3.46 -6.62
N THR A 374 15.10 -4.21 -6.81
CA THR A 374 15.20 -5.23 -7.85
C THR A 374 14.13 -6.31 -7.68
N GLU A 375 13.95 -6.86 -6.46
CA GLU A 375 12.93 -7.88 -6.22
C GLU A 375 11.51 -7.32 -6.41
N ALA A 376 11.25 -6.05 -6.01
CA ALA A 376 9.98 -5.41 -6.27
C ALA A 376 9.71 -5.21 -7.78
N MET A 377 10.73 -4.82 -8.55
CA MET A 377 10.63 -4.71 -10.02
C MET A 377 10.38 -6.07 -10.67
N ASP A 378 11.03 -7.14 -10.20
CA ASP A 378 10.80 -8.51 -10.68
C ASP A 378 9.35 -8.97 -10.41
N ALA A 379 8.78 -8.62 -9.26
CA ALA A 379 7.39 -8.90 -8.92
C ALA A 379 6.41 -8.15 -9.82
N ILE A 380 6.66 -6.86 -10.07
CA ILE A 380 5.85 -6.02 -10.98
C ILE A 380 5.91 -6.58 -12.41
N GLU A 381 7.12 -6.88 -12.90
CA GLU A 381 7.31 -7.41 -14.25
C GLU A 381 6.61 -8.76 -14.41
N LEU A 382 6.72 -9.66 -13.43
CA LEU A 382 6.04 -10.95 -13.43
C LEU A 382 4.52 -10.77 -13.52
N ALA A 383 3.93 -9.91 -12.68
CA ALA A 383 2.51 -9.61 -12.69
C ALA A 383 2.05 -9.07 -14.05
N GLN A 384 2.67 -8.01 -14.54
CA GLN A 384 2.29 -7.36 -15.79
C GLN A 384 2.44 -8.27 -17.03
N LYS A 385 3.50 -9.08 -17.11
CA LYS A 385 3.71 -10.05 -18.20
C LYS A 385 2.65 -11.15 -18.26
N ASN A 386 1.98 -11.42 -17.16
CA ASN A 386 0.93 -12.43 -17.06
C ASN A 386 -0.49 -11.82 -17.02
N GLY A 387 -0.64 -10.53 -17.38
CA GLY A 387 -1.93 -9.86 -17.46
C GLY A 387 -2.51 -9.37 -16.14
N TYR A 388 -1.78 -9.53 -15.02
CA TYR A 388 -2.17 -8.96 -13.74
C TYR A 388 -1.87 -7.46 -13.71
N LYS A 389 -2.72 -6.70 -13.02
CA LYS A 389 -2.45 -5.29 -12.75
C LYS A 389 -1.53 -5.17 -11.52
N ALA A 390 -0.62 -4.22 -11.56
CA ALA A 390 0.17 -3.85 -10.39
C ALA A 390 -0.42 -2.58 -9.77
N VAL A 391 -0.72 -2.61 -8.49
CA VAL A 391 -1.17 -1.45 -7.71
C VAL A 391 -0.03 -1.05 -6.80
N ILE A 392 0.61 0.08 -7.05
CA ILE A 392 1.71 0.55 -6.18
C ILE A 392 1.11 1.13 -4.91
N SER A 393 1.59 0.68 -3.76
CA SER A 393 0.97 0.97 -2.47
C SER A 393 1.94 1.58 -1.46
N HIS A 394 1.38 2.46 -0.63
CA HIS A 394 1.98 2.94 0.61
C HIS A 394 1.88 1.88 1.72
N ARG A 395 2.31 2.26 2.93
CA ARG A 395 2.01 1.52 4.17
C ARG A 395 1.27 2.45 5.15
N SER A 396 0.71 1.87 6.23
CA SER A 396 0.03 2.64 7.29
C SER A 396 0.98 3.60 8.00
N GLY A 397 2.21 3.18 8.32
CA GLY A 397 3.28 4.05 8.81
C GLY A 397 4.15 4.58 7.68
N GLU A 398 3.96 5.83 7.30
CA GLU A 398 4.65 6.50 6.19
C GLU A 398 5.55 7.63 6.66
N THR A 399 6.38 8.10 5.74
CA THR A 399 7.18 9.32 5.88
C THR A 399 6.83 10.29 4.76
N GLU A 400 7.47 11.47 4.72
CA GLU A 400 7.34 12.41 3.61
C GLU A 400 8.00 11.95 2.30
N ASP A 401 8.66 10.79 2.30
CA ASP A 401 9.24 10.17 1.12
C ASP A 401 8.18 9.91 0.05
N ALA A 402 8.52 10.17 -1.22
CA ALA A 402 7.59 10.05 -2.33
C ALA A 402 8.05 9.05 -3.41
N PHE A 403 8.97 8.14 -3.08
CA PHE A 403 9.54 7.17 -4.01
C PHE A 403 8.47 6.38 -4.78
N ILE A 404 7.40 5.95 -4.10
CA ILE A 404 6.34 5.15 -4.71
C ILE A 404 5.56 5.89 -5.80
N ALA A 405 5.51 7.22 -5.77
CA ALA A 405 4.91 8.03 -6.83
C ALA A 405 5.75 7.96 -8.12
N ASP A 406 7.07 8.13 -8.01
CA ASP A 406 7.99 7.93 -9.13
C ASP A 406 7.96 6.49 -9.63
N LEU A 407 7.92 5.49 -8.73
CA LEU A 407 7.84 4.06 -9.09
C LEU A 407 6.57 3.75 -9.90
N ALA A 408 5.41 4.24 -9.47
CA ALA A 408 4.14 4.00 -10.15
C ALA A 408 4.15 4.51 -11.61
N VAL A 409 4.72 5.69 -11.83
CA VAL A 409 4.91 6.24 -13.18
C VAL A 409 5.97 5.45 -13.95
N ALA A 410 7.09 5.11 -13.32
CA ALA A 410 8.20 4.39 -13.95
C ALA A 410 7.77 3.09 -14.59
N VAL A 411 6.96 2.31 -13.88
CA VAL A 411 6.52 0.98 -14.33
C VAL A 411 5.18 0.99 -15.10
N ASN A 412 4.63 2.19 -15.36
CA ASN A 412 3.28 2.35 -15.94
C ASN A 412 2.25 1.49 -15.19
N ALA A 413 2.28 1.49 -13.88
CA ALA A 413 1.45 0.63 -13.04
C ALA A 413 -0.05 0.79 -13.35
N GLY A 414 -0.46 2.01 -13.68
CA GLY A 414 -1.84 2.38 -13.94
C GLY A 414 -2.65 2.65 -12.67
N TRP A 415 -2.19 2.19 -11.50
CA TRP A 415 -2.89 2.32 -10.22
C TRP A 415 -1.92 2.64 -9.08
N ILE A 416 -2.38 3.48 -8.14
CA ILE A 416 -1.68 3.77 -6.88
C ILE A 416 -2.65 3.84 -5.72
N LYS A 417 -2.31 3.20 -4.60
CA LYS A 417 -3.01 3.26 -3.33
C LYS A 417 -2.11 4.00 -2.34
N THR A 418 -2.47 5.23 -1.96
CA THR A 418 -1.59 6.06 -1.11
C THR A 418 -2.37 6.91 -0.08
N GLY A 419 -3.49 6.37 0.41
CA GLY A 419 -4.30 6.95 1.46
C GLY A 419 -5.25 8.05 0.98
N ALA A 420 -5.83 8.79 1.91
CA ALA A 420 -6.70 9.92 1.63
C ALA A 420 -5.90 11.14 1.12
N PRO A 421 -6.56 12.11 0.46
CA PRO A 421 -5.93 13.40 0.13
C PRO A 421 -5.78 14.32 1.37
N CYS A 422 -5.29 13.75 2.45
CA CYS A 422 -5.12 14.35 3.77
C CYS A 422 -3.89 13.75 4.46
N ARG A 423 -3.29 14.45 5.42
CA ARG A 423 -2.02 14.15 6.12
C ARG A 423 -0.79 14.33 5.21
N GLY A 424 0.26 14.94 5.75
CA GLY A 424 1.44 15.36 5.01
C GLY A 424 2.17 14.23 4.27
N GLU A 425 2.29 13.07 4.91
CA GLU A 425 2.94 11.88 4.36
C GLU A 425 2.16 11.24 3.19
N ARG A 426 0.84 11.44 3.13
CA ARG A 426 0.00 11.00 1.99
C ARG A 426 0.05 12.03 0.87
N THR A 427 -0.19 13.30 1.22
CA THR A 427 -0.16 14.40 0.23
C THR A 427 1.21 14.59 -0.39
N ALA A 428 2.30 14.19 0.25
CA ALA A 428 3.65 14.17 -0.34
C ALA A 428 3.68 13.38 -1.65
N LYS A 429 3.05 12.17 -1.69
CA LYS A 429 2.96 11.31 -2.87
C LYS A 429 2.07 11.94 -3.95
N TYR A 430 0.90 12.46 -3.56
CA TYR A 430 0.00 13.16 -4.48
C TYR A 430 0.66 14.40 -5.11
N ASN A 431 1.34 15.22 -4.29
CA ASN A 431 2.06 16.39 -4.77
C ASN A 431 3.23 16.02 -5.70
N GLN A 432 3.88 14.88 -5.46
CA GLN A 432 4.90 14.37 -6.38
C GLN A 432 4.28 13.95 -7.71
N LEU A 433 3.14 13.25 -7.71
CA LEU A 433 2.44 12.88 -8.94
C LEU A 433 1.94 14.11 -9.72
N LEU A 434 1.52 15.20 -9.05
CA LEU A 434 1.23 16.47 -9.72
C LEU A 434 2.46 17.02 -10.47
N ARG A 435 3.64 17.05 -9.82
CA ARG A 435 4.88 17.48 -10.48
C ARG A 435 5.25 16.59 -11.66
N LEU A 436 5.07 15.27 -11.50
CA LEU A 436 5.36 14.31 -12.57
C LEU A 436 4.41 14.47 -13.75
N SER A 437 3.11 14.74 -13.50
CA SER A 437 2.10 14.88 -14.55
C SER A 437 2.41 16.06 -15.49
N GLU A 438 3.00 17.15 -15.02
CA GLU A 438 3.43 18.27 -15.86
C GLU A 438 4.40 17.85 -16.98
N GLY A 439 5.17 16.78 -16.78
CA GLY A 439 6.09 16.22 -17.77
C GLY A 439 5.55 15.04 -18.59
N LEU A 440 4.38 14.52 -18.21
CA LEU A 440 3.74 13.37 -18.87
C LEU A 440 2.68 13.79 -19.89
N ASP A 441 2.04 14.92 -19.66
CA ASP A 441 0.95 15.46 -20.50
C ASP A 441 1.47 16.31 -21.68
N ALA A 442 2.79 16.40 -21.89
CA ALA A 442 3.44 17.19 -22.93
C ALA A 442 3.70 16.39 -24.23
#